data_a07d368c67afe80f890ec2d0590aba5f
#
_entry.id   a07d368c67afe80f890ec2d0590aba5f
#
_cell.length_a   1.000
_cell.length_b   1.000
_cell.length_c   1.000
_cell.angle_alpha   90.00
_cell.angle_beta   90.00
_cell.angle_gamma   90.00
#
_symmetry.space_group_name_H-M   'P 1'
#
loop_
_entity.id
_entity.type
_entity.pdbx_description
1 polymer ?
#
loop_
_entity_poly.entity_id
_entity_poly.type
_entity_poly.pdbx_seq_one_letter_code
_entity_poly.pdbx_strand_id
1 'polypeptide(L)'
;MMKITYILLLFCLLIIACKNDAKSDSKVHTIKEFNDRVSKVQPGDSIILANGVWNDAELLFETNGTAEKPITLTVEEKGKVVLEGASNLRIAGDYLIVKGLVFKNGYTPTNAVISFRKDREALANNSRLTECVIDNFNNPERQVQDYWVTIYGKNNRIDHNHISGKKNLGVTMIVGLDTEDSRENNHKIDHNYFGPRPTYGNNGGETLRIGTSHHALENSNTLVESNYFDRCNGEHEIISNKSCQNTFKYNTFFECTGTLTMRHGNETLVDGNMFIGNGKPS
;
A
#
# COMPACT_ATOMS: atom_id res chain seq x y z
N MET A 1 86.10 -3.00 8.03
CA MET A 1 85.22 -2.70 9.17
C MET A 1 83.88 -2.20 8.60
N MET A 2 82.89 -3.08 8.47
CA MET A 2 81.57 -2.77 7.96
C MET A 2 80.62 -2.48 9.11
N LYS A 3 80.00 -1.29 9.11
CA LYS A 3 78.93 -0.96 10.09
C LYS A 3 77.56 -1.37 9.53
N ILE A 4 76.92 -2.30 10.18
CA ILE A 4 75.59 -2.75 9.88
C ILE A 4 74.59 -1.81 10.58
N THR A 5 73.83 -1.08 9.80
CA THR A 5 72.76 -0.19 10.29
C THR A 5 71.44 -0.98 10.30
N TYR A 6 70.90 -1.23 11.48
CA TYR A 6 69.57 -1.86 11.62
C TYR A 6 68.47 -0.82 11.37
N ILE A 7 67.69 -1.02 10.30
CA ILE A 7 66.47 -0.26 10.05
C ILE A 7 65.33 -0.99 10.78
N LEU A 8 64.84 -0.35 11.82
CA LEU A 8 63.66 -0.83 12.56
C LEU A 8 62.42 -0.45 11.78
N LEU A 9 61.77 -1.43 11.13
CA LEU A 9 60.50 -1.25 10.42
C LEU A 9 59.37 -1.30 11.46
N LEU A 10 58.86 -0.13 11.82
CA LEU A 10 57.69 0.00 12.70
C LEU A 10 56.42 -0.32 11.90
N PHE A 11 55.90 -1.55 12.03
CA PHE A 11 54.66 -1.97 11.43
C PHE A 11 53.50 -1.48 12.30
N CYS A 12 52.92 -0.32 11.95
CA CYS A 12 51.67 0.15 12.54
C CYS A 12 50.52 -0.78 12.07
N LEU A 13 50.14 -1.73 12.89
CA LEU A 13 48.91 -2.46 12.77
C LEU A 13 47.74 -1.48 13.06
N LEU A 14 47.14 -0.94 11.99
CA LEU A 14 45.83 -0.33 12.03
C LEU A 14 44.79 -1.45 12.31
N ILE A 15 44.47 -1.64 13.57
CA ILE A 15 43.31 -2.44 13.96
C ILE A 15 42.09 -1.60 13.59
N ILE A 16 41.56 -1.86 12.39
CA ILE A 16 40.19 -1.44 12.03
C ILE A 16 39.28 -2.23 12.94
N ALA A 17 38.94 -1.66 14.07
CA ALA A 17 37.82 -2.15 14.87
C ALA A 17 36.54 -1.99 14.02
N CYS A 18 36.15 -3.05 13.31
CA CYS A 18 34.77 -3.18 12.89
C CYS A 18 33.95 -3.08 14.17
N LYS A 19 33.35 -1.92 14.42
CA LYS A 19 32.20 -1.85 15.30
C LYS A 19 31.16 -2.77 14.68
N ASN A 20 31.01 -3.95 15.23
CA ASN A 20 29.76 -4.68 15.13
C ASN A 20 28.73 -3.76 15.82
N ASP A 21 28.11 -2.88 15.04
CA ASP A 21 26.88 -2.26 15.46
C ASP A 21 25.94 -3.45 15.72
N ALA A 22 25.70 -3.72 16.99
CA ALA A 22 24.72 -4.70 17.42
C ALA A 22 23.44 -4.29 16.68
N LYS A 23 23.03 -5.10 15.70
CA LYS A 23 21.82 -4.88 14.92
C LYS A 23 20.71 -4.83 15.97
N SER A 24 20.30 -3.63 16.34
CA SER A 24 19.19 -3.39 17.27
C SER A 24 18.08 -4.36 16.87
N ASP A 25 17.57 -5.14 17.82
CA ASP A 25 16.52 -6.10 17.55
C ASP A 25 15.36 -5.37 16.83
N SER A 26 15.24 -5.62 15.54
CA SER A 26 14.27 -4.93 14.68
C SER A 26 12.87 -5.49 14.86
N LYS A 27 12.72 -6.56 15.66
CA LYS A 27 11.46 -7.23 15.94
C LYS A 27 10.74 -6.55 17.10
N VAL A 28 9.45 -6.33 16.90
CA VAL A 28 8.55 -5.70 17.87
C VAL A 28 7.36 -6.59 18.13
N HIS A 29 6.88 -6.64 19.37
CA HIS A 29 5.83 -7.54 19.84
C HIS A 29 4.56 -6.80 20.27
N THR A 30 4.63 -5.48 20.40
CA THR A 30 3.52 -4.63 20.88
C THR A 30 3.42 -3.35 20.08
N ILE A 31 2.24 -2.75 20.08
CA ILE A 31 1.99 -1.43 19.46
C ILE A 31 2.93 -0.37 20.06
N LYS A 32 3.17 -0.45 21.37
CA LYS A 32 4.10 0.46 22.04
C LYS A 32 5.53 0.32 21.51
N GLU A 33 6.03 -0.91 21.40
CA GLU A 33 7.36 -1.18 20.83
C GLU A 33 7.46 -0.73 19.36
N PHE A 34 6.39 -0.95 18.58
CA PHE A 34 6.30 -0.45 17.22
C PHE A 34 6.45 1.08 17.17
N ASN A 35 5.67 1.83 17.96
CA ASN A 35 5.75 3.29 18.02
C ASN A 35 7.14 3.79 18.48
N ASP A 36 7.69 3.15 19.52
CA ASP A 36 9.04 3.45 20.03
C ASP A 36 10.12 3.16 18.95
N ARG A 37 9.91 2.16 18.10
CA ARG A 37 10.83 1.82 17.01
C ARG A 37 10.70 2.79 15.83
N VAL A 38 9.49 3.13 15.40
CA VAL A 38 9.24 4.10 14.31
C VAL A 38 9.97 5.42 14.58
N SER A 39 9.97 5.90 15.84
CA SER A 39 10.63 7.15 16.22
C SER A 39 12.16 7.13 16.14
N LYS A 40 12.78 5.96 15.97
CA LYS A 40 14.25 5.76 16.04
C LYS A 40 14.85 5.16 14.77
N VAL A 41 14.02 4.67 13.84
CA VAL A 41 14.53 4.05 12.60
C VAL A 41 15.31 5.04 11.75
N GLN A 42 16.32 4.52 11.08
CA GLN A 42 17.15 5.25 10.14
C GLN A 42 16.98 4.68 8.71
N PRO A 43 17.29 5.45 7.68
CA PRO A 43 17.27 4.96 6.30
C PRO A 43 18.01 3.63 6.13
N GLY A 44 17.29 2.61 5.61
CA GLY A 44 17.77 1.24 5.43
C GLY A 44 17.38 0.27 6.54
N ASP A 45 16.79 0.75 7.63
CA ASP A 45 16.32 -0.09 8.72
C ASP A 45 15.03 -0.87 8.33
N SER A 46 14.76 -1.89 9.13
CA SER A 46 13.48 -2.62 9.09
C SER A 46 12.84 -2.64 10.46
N ILE A 47 11.49 -2.60 10.48
CA ILE A 47 10.66 -2.92 11.63
C ILE A 47 9.98 -4.25 11.31
N ILE A 48 10.15 -5.24 12.17
CA ILE A 48 9.62 -6.59 11.96
C ILE A 48 8.55 -6.84 13.02
N LEU A 49 7.29 -6.97 12.60
CA LEU A 49 6.22 -7.38 13.51
C LEU A 49 6.38 -8.87 13.84
N ALA A 50 6.38 -9.20 15.12
CA ALA A 50 6.46 -10.59 15.59
C ALA A 50 5.20 -11.36 15.22
N ASN A 51 5.36 -12.67 14.99
CA ASN A 51 4.25 -13.58 14.73
C ASN A 51 3.19 -13.51 15.83
N GLY A 52 1.91 -13.57 15.43
CA GLY A 52 0.78 -13.55 16.32
C GLY A 52 -0.35 -12.65 15.84
N VAL A 53 -1.35 -12.50 16.72
CA VAL A 53 -2.50 -11.62 16.49
C VAL A 53 -2.20 -10.26 17.09
N TRP A 54 -2.34 -9.23 16.24
CA TRP A 54 -2.26 -7.80 16.58
C TRP A 54 -3.68 -7.25 16.64
N ASN A 55 -4.29 -7.31 17.81
CA ASN A 55 -5.69 -6.90 17.99
C ASN A 55 -5.79 -5.41 18.26
N ASP A 56 -6.79 -4.77 17.63
CA ASP A 56 -7.07 -3.34 17.73
C ASP A 56 -5.83 -2.46 17.48
N ALA A 57 -5.05 -2.85 16.46
CA ALA A 57 -3.77 -2.23 16.15
C ALA A 57 -3.95 -1.02 15.22
N GLU A 58 -3.95 0.19 15.79
CA GLU A 58 -3.87 1.43 15.04
C GLU A 58 -2.40 1.84 14.85
N LEU A 59 -1.83 1.51 13.70
CA LEU A 59 -0.42 1.73 13.42
C LEU A 59 -0.21 3.03 12.61
N LEU A 60 0.78 3.82 13.04
CA LEU A 60 1.26 4.99 12.28
C LEU A 60 2.73 4.78 11.90
N PHE A 61 2.97 4.53 10.61
CA PHE A 61 4.32 4.39 10.06
C PHE A 61 4.73 5.70 9.39
N GLU A 62 5.19 6.64 10.23
CA GLU A 62 5.59 8.00 9.84
C GLU A 62 7.10 8.18 10.01
N THR A 63 7.83 8.14 8.91
CA THR A 63 9.29 8.29 8.88
C THR A 63 9.77 8.54 7.45
N ASN A 64 11.09 8.77 7.25
CA ASN A 64 11.65 9.02 5.93
C ASN A 64 12.87 8.13 5.67
N GLY A 65 12.77 7.29 4.65
CA GLY A 65 13.89 6.61 4.04
C GLY A 65 14.55 7.44 2.93
N THR A 66 15.36 6.80 2.11
CA THR A 66 15.87 7.36 0.85
C THR A 66 15.70 6.36 -0.28
N ALA A 67 15.88 6.79 -1.52
CA ALA A 67 15.78 5.91 -2.69
C ALA A 67 16.72 4.70 -2.59
N GLU A 68 17.94 4.92 -2.09
CA GLU A 68 18.96 3.88 -1.93
C GLU A 68 18.78 3.06 -0.65
N LYS A 69 18.10 3.64 0.35
CA LYS A 69 17.92 3.05 1.69
C LYS A 69 16.47 3.27 2.17
N PRO A 70 15.48 2.61 1.56
CA PRO A 70 14.11 2.67 2.05
C PRO A 70 14.00 2.07 3.45
N ILE A 71 13.02 2.54 4.22
CA ILE A 71 12.69 1.94 5.52
C ILE A 71 11.56 0.94 5.31
N THR A 72 11.69 -0.26 5.89
CA THR A 72 10.75 -1.35 5.66
C THR A 72 9.99 -1.73 6.92
N LEU A 73 8.66 -1.69 6.86
CA LEU A 73 7.78 -2.38 7.79
C LEU A 73 7.42 -3.76 7.22
N THR A 74 7.78 -4.80 7.94
CA THR A 74 7.57 -6.18 7.49
C THR A 74 7.14 -7.09 8.65
N VAL A 75 6.92 -8.36 8.35
CA VAL A 75 6.49 -9.39 9.28
C VAL A 75 7.61 -10.40 9.50
N GLU A 76 7.61 -11.07 10.64
CA GLU A 76 8.54 -12.14 10.94
C GLU A 76 8.37 -13.33 9.98
N GLU A 77 7.13 -13.79 9.80
CA GLU A 77 6.76 -14.82 8.82
C GLU A 77 5.49 -14.42 8.09
N LYS A 78 5.48 -14.55 6.76
CA LYS A 78 4.28 -14.27 5.94
C LYS A 78 3.09 -15.12 6.39
N GLY A 79 1.94 -14.45 6.58
CA GLY A 79 0.69 -15.08 7.01
C GLY A 79 0.59 -15.39 8.50
N LYS A 80 1.64 -15.14 9.29
CA LYS A 80 1.66 -15.35 10.74
C LYS A 80 1.42 -14.10 11.57
N VAL A 81 1.45 -12.93 10.96
CA VAL A 81 1.13 -11.64 11.59
C VAL A 81 -0.22 -11.20 11.09
N VAL A 82 -1.23 -11.25 11.95
CA VAL A 82 -2.61 -10.94 11.61
C VAL A 82 -3.10 -9.76 12.42
N LEU A 83 -3.54 -8.70 11.74
CA LEU A 83 -4.17 -7.54 12.36
C LEU A 83 -5.69 -7.80 12.40
N GLU A 84 -6.23 -7.90 13.60
CA GLU A 84 -7.64 -8.22 13.86
C GLU A 84 -8.35 -7.08 14.62
N GLY A 85 -9.65 -7.22 14.82
CA GLY A 85 -10.44 -6.24 15.57
C GLY A 85 -10.49 -4.88 14.88
N ALA A 86 -10.43 -3.79 15.66
CA ALA A 86 -10.46 -2.42 15.17
C ALA A 86 -9.04 -1.94 14.77
N SER A 87 -8.56 -2.39 13.59
CA SER A 87 -7.17 -2.17 13.18
C SER A 87 -7.04 -1.36 11.89
N ASN A 88 -5.97 -0.57 11.78
CA ASN A 88 -5.59 0.17 10.57
C ASN A 88 -4.09 0.41 10.49
N LEU A 89 -3.63 0.90 9.32
CA LEU A 89 -2.29 1.40 9.11
C LEU A 89 -2.34 2.73 8.37
N ARG A 90 -1.67 3.74 8.90
CA ARG A 90 -1.40 5.01 8.21
C ARG A 90 0.09 5.11 7.90
N ILE A 91 0.41 5.52 6.68
CA ILE A 91 1.77 5.64 6.15
C ILE A 91 1.99 7.10 5.78
N ALA A 92 3.08 7.72 6.25
CA ALA A 92 3.44 9.10 5.92
C ALA A 92 4.96 9.27 5.84
N GLY A 93 5.43 10.04 4.88
CA GLY A 93 6.86 10.28 4.60
C GLY A 93 7.31 9.64 3.29
N ASP A 94 8.61 9.50 3.12
CA ASP A 94 9.22 9.14 1.85
C ASP A 94 9.93 7.78 1.90
N TYR A 95 9.89 7.05 0.75
CA TYR A 95 10.65 5.81 0.54
C TYR A 95 10.38 4.74 1.61
N LEU A 96 9.11 4.48 1.87
CA LEU A 96 8.64 3.48 2.82
C LEU A 96 8.16 2.23 2.10
N ILE A 97 8.50 1.07 2.63
CA ILE A 97 8.02 -0.21 2.13
C ILE A 97 7.22 -0.90 3.22
N VAL A 98 5.98 -1.27 2.91
CA VAL A 98 5.13 -2.09 3.78
C VAL A 98 4.87 -3.41 3.09
N LYS A 99 5.15 -4.53 3.78
CA LYS A 99 4.94 -5.85 3.17
C LYS A 99 4.54 -6.94 4.15
N GLY A 100 3.70 -7.86 3.67
CA GLY A 100 3.38 -9.11 4.34
C GLY A 100 2.30 -9.03 5.42
N LEU A 101 1.68 -7.87 5.65
CA LEU A 101 0.60 -7.71 6.64
C LEU A 101 -0.68 -8.43 6.20
N VAL A 102 -1.40 -9.00 7.18
CA VAL A 102 -2.71 -9.61 6.95
C VAL A 102 -3.75 -8.91 7.83
N PHE A 103 -4.76 -8.30 7.21
CA PHE A 103 -5.94 -7.75 7.89
C PHE A 103 -7.10 -8.74 7.72
N LYS A 104 -7.59 -9.28 8.83
CA LYS A 104 -8.66 -10.28 8.84
C LYS A 104 -9.42 -10.24 10.18
N ASN A 105 -10.64 -10.75 10.21
CA ASN A 105 -11.45 -10.85 11.43
C ASN A 105 -11.66 -9.49 12.15
N GLY A 106 -11.91 -8.42 11.39
CA GLY A 106 -12.05 -7.10 11.97
C GLY A 106 -12.56 -6.06 10.98
N TYR A 107 -12.33 -4.82 11.30
CA TYR A 107 -12.70 -3.65 10.51
C TYR A 107 -11.78 -2.46 10.86
N THR A 108 -11.79 -1.41 10.03
CA THR A 108 -11.06 -0.19 10.39
C THR A 108 -11.89 0.70 11.32
N PRO A 109 -11.31 1.22 12.42
CA PRO A 109 -11.99 2.21 13.27
C PRO A 109 -12.01 3.61 12.64
N THR A 110 -11.31 3.80 11.51
CA THR A 110 -11.21 5.04 10.76
C THR A 110 -11.85 4.91 9.39
N ASN A 111 -11.63 5.87 8.50
CA ASN A 111 -12.14 5.83 7.15
C ASN A 111 -11.35 4.93 6.18
N ALA A 112 -10.20 4.36 6.61
CA ALA A 112 -9.41 3.47 5.75
C ALA A 112 -8.66 2.39 6.55
N VAL A 113 -8.53 1.19 5.97
CA VAL A 113 -7.70 0.11 6.55
C VAL A 113 -6.23 0.45 6.37
N ILE A 114 -5.82 0.83 5.17
CA ILE A 114 -4.45 1.30 4.88
C ILE A 114 -4.56 2.66 4.19
N SER A 115 -3.92 3.68 4.75
CA SER A 115 -3.92 5.03 4.19
C SER A 115 -2.50 5.52 3.92
N PHE A 116 -2.25 6.02 2.70
CA PHE A 116 -0.99 6.64 2.31
C PHE A 116 -0.94 8.11 2.74
N ARG A 117 -1.49 8.40 3.89
CA ARG A 117 -1.35 9.66 4.61
C ARG A 117 -1.68 9.48 6.10
N LYS A 118 -1.08 10.29 6.93
CA LYS A 118 -1.50 10.51 8.32
C LYS A 118 -2.69 11.46 8.35
N ASP A 119 -2.59 12.56 7.63
CA ASP A 119 -3.57 13.62 7.46
C ASP A 119 -3.42 14.29 6.07
N ARG A 120 -4.00 15.46 5.85
CA ARG A 120 -3.94 16.16 4.55
C ARG A 120 -2.57 16.76 4.24
N GLU A 121 -1.72 16.95 5.24
CA GLU A 121 -0.41 17.59 5.12
C GLU A 121 0.72 16.55 5.13
N ALA A 122 0.55 15.44 5.83
CA ALA A 122 1.54 14.38 5.95
C ALA A 122 1.18 13.17 5.07
N LEU A 123 1.65 13.19 3.83
CA LEU A 123 1.39 12.19 2.79
C LEU A 123 2.55 11.18 2.68
N ALA A 124 2.28 10.01 2.13
CA ALA A 124 3.34 9.08 1.74
C ALA A 124 3.72 9.29 0.27
N ASN A 125 5.03 9.38 0.00
CA ASN A 125 5.56 9.49 -1.35
C ASN A 125 6.62 8.41 -1.61
N ASN A 126 6.83 8.07 -2.88
CA ASN A 126 7.87 7.12 -3.30
C ASN A 126 7.82 5.80 -2.51
N SER A 127 6.63 5.43 -2.02
CA SER A 127 6.43 4.34 -1.07
C SER A 127 5.71 3.15 -1.71
N ARG A 128 5.83 1.98 -1.10
CA ARG A 128 5.32 0.74 -1.67
C ARG A 128 4.52 -0.07 -0.65
N LEU A 129 3.35 -0.56 -1.07
CA LEU A 129 2.57 -1.58 -0.36
C LEU A 129 2.59 -2.86 -1.20
N THR A 130 3.14 -3.94 -0.66
CA THR A 130 3.29 -5.18 -1.41
C THR A 130 3.08 -6.43 -0.56
N GLU A 131 2.63 -7.52 -1.17
CA GLU A 131 2.47 -8.82 -0.52
C GLU A 131 1.56 -8.79 0.72
N CYS A 132 0.67 -7.80 0.82
CA CYS A 132 -0.28 -7.68 1.91
C CYS A 132 -1.63 -8.33 1.55
N VAL A 133 -2.37 -8.70 2.59
CA VAL A 133 -3.70 -9.32 2.47
C VAL A 133 -4.71 -8.49 3.23
N ILE A 134 -5.84 -8.16 2.59
CA ILE A 134 -7.05 -7.67 3.24
C ILE A 134 -8.18 -8.63 2.86
N ASP A 135 -8.63 -9.44 3.80
CA ASP A 135 -9.60 -10.50 3.55
C ASP A 135 -10.80 -10.39 4.48
N ASN A 136 -11.99 -10.13 3.90
CA ASN A 136 -13.25 -10.01 4.65
C ASN A 136 -13.19 -9.04 5.85
N PHE A 137 -12.37 -8.01 5.78
CA PHE A 137 -12.16 -7.03 6.84
C PHE A 137 -13.19 -5.91 6.76
N ASN A 138 -14.40 -6.18 7.25
CA ASN A 138 -15.58 -5.35 7.02
C ASN A 138 -16.17 -4.77 8.31
N ASN A 139 -16.61 -3.51 8.26
CA ASN A 139 -17.45 -2.97 9.31
C ASN A 139 -18.71 -3.83 9.46
N PRO A 140 -19.11 -4.20 10.68
CA PRO A 140 -20.34 -4.95 10.95
C PRO A 140 -21.60 -4.26 10.38
N GLU A 141 -21.61 -2.94 10.42
CA GLU A 141 -22.70 -2.13 9.86
C GLU A 141 -22.42 -1.84 8.38
N ARG A 142 -23.17 -2.52 7.52
CA ARG A 142 -22.98 -2.46 6.06
C ARG A 142 -23.04 -1.05 5.47
N GLN A 143 -23.73 -0.12 6.12
CA GLN A 143 -23.92 1.26 5.66
C GLN A 143 -22.80 2.19 6.13
N VAL A 144 -21.92 1.76 7.03
CA VAL A 144 -20.76 2.54 7.43
C VAL A 144 -19.75 2.53 6.29
N GLN A 145 -19.40 3.74 5.85
CA GLN A 145 -18.46 3.91 4.75
C GLN A 145 -17.02 3.83 5.23
N ASP A 146 -16.26 2.95 4.62
CA ASP A 146 -14.80 2.93 4.71
C ASP A 146 -14.17 2.58 3.36
N TYR A 147 -12.87 2.75 3.28
CA TYR A 147 -12.03 2.33 2.17
C TYR A 147 -11.02 1.30 2.68
N TRP A 148 -10.59 0.38 1.82
CA TRP A 148 -9.56 -0.56 2.24
C TRP A 148 -8.16 -0.03 1.98
N VAL A 149 -7.93 0.61 0.83
CA VAL A 149 -6.67 1.30 0.55
C VAL A 149 -6.96 2.69 0.02
N THR A 150 -6.36 3.71 0.64
CA THR A 150 -6.42 5.08 0.14
C THR A 150 -5.02 5.58 -0.19
N ILE A 151 -4.84 6.01 -1.45
CA ILE A 151 -3.54 6.39 -1.99
C ILE A 151 -3.53 7.90 -2.20
N TYR A 152 -2.57 8.57 -1.59
CA TYR A 152 -2.32 10.00 -1.69
C TYR A 152 -0.82 10.24 -1.93
N GLY A 153 -0.41 11.50 -2.13
CA GLY A 153 0.98 11.84 -2.42
C GLY A 153 1.40 11.47 -3.84
N LYS A 154 2.68 11.12 -4.03
CA LYS A 154 3.25 10.88 -5.37
C LYS A 154 4.10 9.61 -5.44
N ASN A 155 4.17 9.03 -6.63
CA ASN A 155 5.08 7.92 -7.01
C ASN A 155 4.92 6.67 -6.12
N ASN A 156 3.75 6.42 -5.56
CA ASN A 156 3.53 5.23 -4.75
C ASN A 156 3.20 4.02 -5.63
N ARG A 157 3.64 2.84 -5.19
CA ARG A 157 3.34 1.58 -5.86
C ARG A 157 2.57 0.65 -4.94
N ILE A 158 1.51 0.06 -5.46
CA ILE A 158 0.67 -0.92 -4.79
C ILE A 158 0.67 -2.18 -5.66
N ASP A 159 1.37 -3.22 -5.22
CA ASP A 159 1.55 -4.41 -6.04
C ASP A 159 1.55 -5.72 -5.25
N HIS A 160 1.21 -6.83 -5.93
CA HIS A 160 1.21 -8.18 -5.38
C HIS A 160 0.38 -8.34 -4.09
N ASN A 161 -0.68 -7.56 -3.92
CA ASN A 161 -1.58 -7.66 -2.78
C ASN A 161 -2.78 -8.54 -3.12
N HIS A 162 -3.35 -9.17 -2.08
CA HIS A 162 -4.61 -9.90 -2.14
C HIS A 162 -5.68 -9.13 -1.37
N ILE A 163 -6.67 -8.61 -2.07
CA ILE A 163 -7.72 -7.75 -1.52
C ILE A 163 -9.07 -8.32 -1.89
N SER A 164 -9.80 -8.93 -0.93
CA SER A 164 -10.98 -9.74 -1.24
C SER A 164 -12.07 -9.66 -0.17
N GLY A 165 -13.33 -9.66 -0.60
CA GLY A 165 -14.46 -9.86 0.30
C GLY A 165 -15.01 -8.60 0.96
N LYS A 166 -14.81 -7.39 0.38
CA LYS A 166 -15.45 -6.17 0.88
C LYS A 166 -16.96 -6.22 0.67
N LYS A 167 -17.73 -5.90 1.72
CA LYS A 167 -19.21 -5.99 1.74
C LYS A 167 -19.91 -4.70 2.13
N ASN A 168 -19.27 -3.87 2.95
CA ASN A 168 -19.82 -2.59 3.40
C ASN A 168 -19.62 -1.47 2.38
N LEU A 169 -20.26 -0.33 2.64
CA LEU A 169 -20.19 0.88 1.82
C LEU A 169 -18.75 1.38 1.69
N GLY A 170 -18.44 1.97 0.53
CA GLY A 170 -17.15 2.60 0.20
C GLY A 170 -16.33 1.77 -0.77
N VAL A 171 -15.58 2.47 -1.57
CA VAL A 171 -14.70 1.89 -2.60
C VAL A 171 -13.61 1.02 -1.96
N THR A 172 -13.23 -0.07 -2.62
CA THR A 172 -12.16 -0.92 -2.08
C THR A 172 -10.82 -0.18 -2.09
N MET A 173 -10.44 0.43 -3.21
CA MET A 173 -9.20 1.20 -3.34
C MET A 173 -9.47 2.56 -4.00
N ILE A 174 -8.94 3.65 -3.46
CA ILE A 174 -9.05 4.97 -4.07
C ILE A 174 -7.69 5.61 -4.28
N VAL A 175 -7.58 6.38 -5.37
CA VAL A 175 -6.52 7.37 -5.60
C VAL A 175 -7.14 8.74 -5.37
N GLY A 176 -6.66 9.44 -4.33
CA GLY A 176 -7.14 10.76 -3.95
C GLY A 176 -6.35 11.87 -4.65
N LEU A 177 -7.04 12.94 -5.08
CA LEU A 177 -6.47 14.14 -5.69
C LEU A 177 -6.87 15.40 -4.91
N ASP A 178 -7.22 15.26 -3.63
CA ASP A 178 -7.81 16.32 -2.81
C ASP A 178 -6.78 17.35 -2.28
N THR A 179 -5.49 17.14 -2.56
CA THR A 179 -4.40 18.09 -2.32
C THR A 179 -3.60 18.27 -3.61
N GLU A 180 -2.89 19.39 -3.76
CA GLU A 180 -1.99 19.62 -4.91
C GLU A 180 -0.86 18.57 -4.93
N ASP A 181 -0.35 18.20 -3.77
CA ASP A 181 0.69 17.17 -3.62
C ASP A 181 0.21 15.76 -3.98
N SER A 182 -1.10 15.55 -4.16
CA SER A 182 -1.68 14.29 -4.64
C SER A 182 -2.12 14.36 -6.11
N ARG A 183 -1.86 15.45 -6.83
CA ARG A 183 -2.09 15.57 -8.28
C ARG A 183 -0.82 15.28 -9.05
N GLU A 184 -0.93 14.92 -10.33
CA GLU A 184 0.20 14.41 -11.12
C GLU A 184 1.01 13.37 -10.33
N ASN A 185 0.25 12.46 -9.71
CA ASN A 185 0.77 11.59 -8.66
C ASN A 185 1.60 10.42 -9.17
N ASN A 186 1.46 10.03 -10.44
CA ASN A 186 2.24 8.97 -11.08
C ASN A 186 2.24 7.64 -10.29
N HIS A 187 1.13 7.29 -9.65
CA HIS A 187 1.02 6.04 -8.92
C HIS A 187 1.05 4.83 -9.86
N LYS A 188 1.51 3.71 -9.33
CA LYS A 188 1.47 2.44 -10.02
C LYS A 188 0.69 1.41 -9.19
N ILE A 189 -0.38 0.85 -9.77
CA ILE A 189 -1.21 -0.20 -9.18
C ILE A 189 -1.10 -1.42 -10.09
N ASP A 190 -0.29 -2.41 -9.70
CA ASP A 190 0.04 -3.51 -10.60
C ASP A 190 0.10 -4.88 -9.90
N HIS A 191 -0.20 -5.95 -10.65
CA HIS A 191 -0.10 -7.34 -10.18
C HIS A 191 -0.88 -7.62 -8.88
N ASN A 192 -1.96 -6.90 -8.61
CA ASN A 192 -2.82 -7.17 -7.47
C ASN A 192 -3.94 -8.15 -7.86
N TYR A 193 -4.38 -8.94 -6.90
CA TYR A 193 -5.61 -9.70 -6.95
C TYR A 193 -6.70 -8.93 -6.19
N PHE A 194 -7.73 -8.50 -6.92
CA PHE A 194 -8.97 -8.00 -6.37
C PHE A 194 -9.99 -9.12 -6.43
N GLY A 195 -10.29 -9.72 -5.27
CA GLY A 195 -11.17 -10.86 -5.17
C GLY A 195 -12.65 -10.50 -5.13
N PRO A 196 -13.51 -11.50 -4.96
CA PRO A 196 -14.94 -11.30 -5.05
C PRO A 196 -15.47 -10.21 -4.14
N ARG A 197 -16.26 -9.32 -4.75
CA ARG A 197 -17.06 -8.33 -4.05
C ARG A 197 -18.52 -8.51 -4.44
N PRO A 198 -19.40 -8.91 -3.51
CA PRO A 198 -20.82 -9.08 -3.81
C PRO A 198 -21.48 -7.73 -4.09
N THR A 199 -22.56 -7.75 -4.85
CA THR A 199 -23.34 -6.56 -5.18
C THR A 199 -23.71 -5.78 -3.92
N TYR A 200 -23.32 -4.51 -3.90
CA TYR A 200 -23.68 -3.60 -2.82
C TYR A 200 -25.13 -3.11 -2.97
N GLY A 201 -25.55 -2.84 -4.21
CA GLY A 201 -26.91 -2.46 -4.56
C GLY A 201 -27.18 -0.96 -4.65
N ASN A 202 -26.16 -0.14 -4.36
CA ASN A 202 -26.18 1.32 -4.48
C ASN A 202 -24.80 1.82 -4.90
N ASN A 203 -24.67 3.13 -5.15
CA ASN A 203 -23.39 3.80 -5.39
C ASN A 203 -22.42 3.61 -4.22
N GLY A 204 -21.13 3.50 -4.48
CA GLY A 204 -20.06 3.27 -3.49
C GLY A 204 -19.64 1.81 -3.38
N GLY A 205 -19.96 1.00 -4.38
CA GLY A 205 -19.54 -0.39 -4.54
C GLY A 205 -18.34 -0.61 -5.46
N GLU A 206 -17.70 0.44 -5.96
CA GLU A 206 -16.55 0.35 -6.87
C GLU A 206 -15.37 -0.40 -6.25
N THR A 207 -14.65 -1.15 -7.07
CA THR A 207 -13.41 -1.80 -6.62
C THR A 207 -12.25 -0.82 -6.63
N LEU A 208 -12.08 -0.04 -7.70
CA LEU A 208 -11.06 1.00 -7.80
C LEU A 208 -11.69 2.32 -8.27
N ARG A 209 -11.32 3.42 -7.64
CA ARG A 209 -11.68 4.76 -8.11
C ARG A 209 -10.45 5.67 -8.15
N ILE A 210 -10.27 6.37 -9.27
CA ILE A 210 -9.20 7.35 -9.43
C ILE A 210 -9.82 8.74 -9.54
N GLY A 211 -9.57 9.57 -8.54
CA GLY A 211 -10.14 10.91 -8.42
C GLY A 211 -11.59 10.96 -7.97
N THR A 212 -12.17 12.15 -8.08
CA THR A 212 -13.58 12.44 -7.81
C THR A 212 -14.10 13.43 -8.85
N SER A 213 -15.42 13.62 -8.90
CA SER A 213 -16.03 14.60 -9.83
C SER A 213 -15.52 16.04 -9.62
N HIS A 214 -15.08 16.38 -8.42
CA HIS A 214 -14.51 17.71 -8.11
C HIS A 214 -13.11 17.92 -8.74
N HIS A 215 -12.41 16.83 -9.03
CA HIS A 215 -11.06 16.84 -9.61
C HIS A 215 -11.04 16.21 -11.01
N ALA A 216 -12.15 16.32 -11.73
CA ALA A 216 -12.37 15.64 -13.01
C ALA A 216 -11.40 16.06 -14.11
N LEU A 217 -10.87 17.27 -14.04
CA LEU A 217 -9.92 17.83 -15.02
C LEU A 217 -8.47 17.84 -14.51
N GLU A 218 -8.24 17.32 -13.32
CA GLU A 218 -6.89 17.19 -12.77
C GLU A 218 -6.19 15.95 -13.30
N ASN A 219 -4.89 16.07 -13.54
CA ASN A 219 -4.07 14.94 -13.94
C ASN A 219 -3.73 14.05 -12.75
N SER A 220 -3.90 12.75 -12.91
CA SER A 220 -3.41 11.75 -11.97
C SER A 220 -2.16 11.05 -12.48
N ASN A 221 -2.11 10.71 -13.76
CA ASN A 221 -1.04 9.94 -14.39
C ASN A 221 -0.89 8.53 -13.75
N THR A 222 -1.94 8.01 -13.13
CA THR A 222 -1.90 6.68 -12.50
C THR A 222 -1.87 5.58 -13.54
N LEU A 223 -0.94 4.64 -13.37
CA LEU A 223 -0.87 3.42 -14.16
C LEU A 223 -1.51 2.25 -13.40
N VAL A 224 -2.53 1.64 -13.99
CA VAL A 224 -3.21 0.42 -13.51
C VAL A 224 -2.92 -0.70 -14.50
N GLU A 225 -2.05 -1.63 -14.13
CA GLU A 225 -1.63 -2.68 -15.09
C GLU A 225 -1.53 -4.07 -14.49
N SER A 226 -1.80 -5.08 -15.28
CA SER A 226 -1.60 -6.49 -14.93
C SER A 226 -2.28 -6.92 -13.62
N ASN A 227 -3.39 -6.28 -13.25
CA ASN A 227 -4.20 -6.68 -12.10
C ASN A 227 -5.24 -7.73 -12.53
N TYR A 228 -5.64 -8.56 -11.58
CA TYR A 228 -6.70 -9.53 -11.76
C TYR A 228 -7.92 -9.16 -10.90
N PHE A 229 -9.03 -8.84 -11.57
CA PHE A 229 -10.31 -8.51 -10.95
C PHE A 229 -11.21 -9.74 -11.07
N ASP A 230 -11.44 -10.45 -9.97
CA ASP A 230 -12.24 -11.66 -9.90
C ASP A 230 -13.61 -11.36 -9.29
N ARG A 231 -14.67 -11.43 -10.09
CA ARG A 231 -16.06 -11.23 -9.63
C ARG A 231 -16.24 -9.98 -8.76
N CYS A 232 -15.63 -8.89 -9.18
CA CYS A 232 -15.74 -7.59 -8.53
C CYS A 232 -17.10 -6.95 -8.88
N ASN A 233 -18.18 -7.41 -8.24
CA ASN A 233 -19.57 -7.13 -8.61
C ASN A 233 -20.27 -6.14 -7.66
N GLY A 234 -19.51 -5.32 -6.93
CA GLY A 234 -20.06 -4.38 -5.95
C GLY A 234 -21.05 -3.39 -6.53
N GLU A 235 -20.75 -2.84 -7.71
CA GLU A 235 -21.63 -2.03 -8.55
C GLU A 235 -21.24 -2.10 -10.03
N HIS A 236 -21.88 -1.30 -10.89
CA HIS A 236 -21.57 -1.26 -12.32
C HIS A 236 -20.16 -0.75 -12.63
N GLU A 237 -19.64 0.15 -11.85
CA GLU A 237 -18.29 0.68 -12.04
C GLU A 237 -17.28 -0.19 -11.26
N ILE A 238 -16.71 -1.22 -11.88
CA ILE A 238 -15.60 -1.97 -11.27
C ILE A 238 -14.44 -1.03 -11.03
N ILE A 239 -14.08 -0.28 -12.09
CA ILE A 239 -13.14 0.84 -12.02
C ILE A 239 -13.88 2.11 -12.45
N SER A 240 -13.86 3.12 -11.61
CA SER A 240 -14.40 4.45 -11.90
C SER A 240 -13.26 5.45 -12.12
N ASN A 241 -12.95 5.74 -13.39
CA ASN A 241 -11.97 6.78 -13.74
C ASN A 241 -12.63 8.15 -13.69
N LYS A 242 -12.12 9.04 -12.82
CA LYS A 242 -12.66 10.40 -12.62
C LYS A 242 -11.56 11.49 -12.66
N SER A 243 -10.46 11.23 -13.37
CA SER A 243 -9.35 12.18 -13.54
C SER A 243 -8.62 11.93 -14.86
N CYS A 244 -7.71 12.83 -15.23
CA CYS A 244 -7.02 12.82 -16.52
C CYS A 244 -5.74 11.96 -16.52
N GLN A 245 -5.30 11.61 -17.74
CA GLN A 245 -4.00 11.02 -18.09
C GLN A 245 -3.71 9.67 -17.42
N ASN A 246 -4.75 8.90 -17.07
CA ASN A 246 -4.58 7.57 -16.50
C ASN A 246 -4.39 6.51 -17.59
N THR A 247 -3.67 5.45 -17.25
CA THR A 247 -3.44 4.31 -18.13
C THR A 247 -3.96 3.02 -17.48
N PHE A 248 -4.80 2.30 -18.22
CA PHE A 248 -5.33 0.98 -17.82
C PHE A 248 -4.90 -0.04 -18.87
N LYS A 249 -3.97 -0.94 -18.53
CA LYS A 249 -3.50 -1.92 -19.51
C LYS A 249 -3.26 -3.31 -18.92
N TYR A 250 -3.48 -4.32 -19.76
CA TYR A 250 -3.21 -5.73 -19.44
C TYR A 250 -3.90 -6.25 -18.18
N ASN A 251 -4.98 -5.60 -17.72
CA ASN A 251 -5.77 -6.10 -16.61
C ASN A 251 -6.73 -7.19 -17.09
N THR A 252 -6.99 -8.16 -16.23
CA THR A 252 -7.98 -9.20 -16.47
C THR A 252 -9.19 -8.99 -15.56
N PHE A 253 -10.38 -8.92 -16.15
CA PHE A 253 -11.68 -8.88 -15.47
C PHE A 253 -12.36 -10.21 -15.68
N PHE A 254 -12.39 -11.05 -14.62
CA PHE A 254 -12.95 -12.39 -14.68
C PHE A 254 -14.31 -12.45 -14.01
N GLU A 255 -15.33 -12.85 -14.75
CA GLU A 255 -16.73 -12.97 -14.30
C GLU A 255 -17.27 -11.74 -13.57
N CYS A 256 -16.76 -10.58 -13.90
CA CYS A 256 -17.25 -9.32 -13.40
C CYS A 256 -18.51 -8.90 -14.18
N THR A 257 -19.49 -8.33 -13.47
CA THR A 257 -20.75 -7.85 -14.08
C THR A 257 -20.76 -6.36 -14.39
N GLY A 258 -19.69 -5.65 -14.09
CA GLY A 258 -19.55 -4.22 -14.29
C GLY A 258 -18.54 -3.87 -15.38
N THR A 259 -18.12 -2.62 -15.41
CA THR A 259 -17.31 -2.02 -16.46
C THR A 259 -16.06 -1.32 -15.93
N LEU A 260 -15.07 -1.16 -16.79
CA LEU A 260 -14.04 -0.11 -16.66
C LEU A 260 -14.68 1.16 -17.21
N THR A 261 -15.03 2.10 -16.33
CA THR A 261 -15.84 3.28 -16.66
C THR A 261 -15.00 4.55 -16.75
N MET A 262 -15.01 5.20 -17.92
CA MET A 262 -14.47 6.54 -18.11
C MET A 262 -15.52 7.56 -17.68
N ARG A 263 -15.64 7.78 -16.36
CA ARG A 263 -16.68 8.64 -15.79
C ARG A 263 -16.44 10.11 -16.05
N HIS A 264 -15.19 10.53 -15.88
CA HIS A 264 -14.68 11.89 -16.12
C HIS A 264 -13.21 11.82 -16.53
N GLY A 265 -12.64 12.98 -16.87
CA GLY A 265 -11.24 13.11 -17.25
C GLY A 265 -11.02 12.93 -18.75
N ASN A 266 -9.82 13.27 -19.17
CA ASN A 266 -9.37 13.23 -20.56
C ASN A 266 -8.05 12.45 -20.68
N GLU A 267 -7.65 12.16 -21.90
CA GLU A 267 -6.33 11.58 -22.24
C GLU A 267 -6.06 10.26 -21.50
N THR A 268 -7.09 9.43 -21.35
CA THR A 268 -6.96 8.12 -20.76
C THR A 268 -6.60 7.09 -21.81
N LEU A 269 -5.57 6.29 -21.54
CA LEU A 269 -5.18 5.15 -22.37
C LEU A 269 -5.78 3.85 -21.80
N VAL A 270 -6.48 3.10 -22.65
CA VAL A 270 -6.99 1.75 -22.33
C VAL A 270 -6.45 0.78 -23.39
N ASP A 271 -5.62 -0.17 -22.98
CA ASP A 271 -4.93 -1.06 -23.91
C ASP A 271 -4.78 -2.48 -23.34
N GLY A 272 -5.03 -3.50 -24.16
CA GLY A 272 -4.73 -4.89 -23.87
C GLY A 272 -5.46 -5.50 -22.67
N ASN A 273 -6.55 -4.89 -22.16
CA ASN A 273 -7.32 -5.46 -21.07
C ASN A 273 -8.21 -6.60 -21.57
N MET A 274 -8.39 -7.62 -20.74
CA MET A 274 -9.21 -8.79 -21.03
C MET A 274 -10.45 -8.84 -20.16
N PHE A 275 -11.62 -9.03 -20.78
CA PHE A 275 -12.89 -9.24 -20.09
C PHE A 275 -13.36 -10.66 -20.38
N ILE A 276 -13.42 -11.51 -19.36
CA ILE A 276 -13.80 -12.92 -19.45
C ILE A 276 -15.11 -13.10 -18.69
N GLY A 277 -16.20 -13.17 -19.43
CA GLY A 277 -17.54 -13.39 -18.88
C GLY A 277 -17.88 -14.87 -18.69
N ASN A 278 -19.00 -15.12 -18.00
CA ASN A 278 -19.58 -16.46 -17.81
C ASN A 278 -20.81 -16.72 -18.69
N GLY A 279 -20.97 -15.96 -19.77
CA GLY A 279 -22.11 -16.04 -20.67
C GLY A 279 -23.39 -15.35 -20.15
N LYS A 280 -23.33 -14.66 -19.01
CA LYS A 280 -24.40 -13.77 -18.53
C LYS A 280 -24.14 -12.36 -19.08
N PRO A 281 -25.19 -11.63 -19.47
CA PRO A 281 -25.04 -10.23 -19.84
C PRO A 281 -24.51 -9.43 -18.64
N SER A 282 -23.53 -8.61 -18.89
CA SER A 282 -22.99 -7.61 -17.94
C SER A 282 -23.88 -6.36 -17.94
#